data_f9802b2fe95464333279ee161a765d64
#
_entry.id   f9802b2fe95464333279ee161a765d64
#
_cell.length_a   1.000
_cell.length_b   1.000
_cell.length_c   1.000
_cell.angle_alpha   90.00
_cell.angle_beta   90.00
_cell.angle_gamma   90.00
#
_symmetry.space_group_name_H-M   'P 1'
#
loop_
_entity.id
_entity.type
_entity.pdbx_description
1 polymer ?
#
loop_
_entity_poly.entity_id
_entity_poly.type
_entity_poly.pdbx_seq_one_letter_code
_entity_poly.pdbx_strand_id
1 'polypeptide(L)'
;MHNVFLGVYMRYFFYASLFFIISCSQTREAPDDKANGCISDNVSLTSSFTTGRMDECVQIENNHFLITLKPENEPINNSPWYAFKAQSQVEKTIKVTIAVSGDRANRYLPKFSYDNHTWHTLTDYQQEERLSFSIPVSTTPIYIAAQEIIDNDYYVNWANKLSLLYKTKVDILGYSSQNRPIYKIQTGDENKEWVVVLGRLHPPEVTGALALFPFVENLLSGTELAQRFRDKYNLLVIPNLNPDGVALGNWRHNANGFDLNRDWITLAQPETKLVHNYLQELAKKGHKVKFALDFHSTKHDVFYTMPVDYGVADKYFVKHWLANLDAATADFTVVQKPGNKPNNGVSKQYFADNYAVHAVTYEMGDETNRDKITKVALKASETLMQTILSNTEHDKE
;
A
#
# COMPACT_ATOMS: atom_id res chain seq x y z
N MET A 1 38.60 -73.61 52.47
CA MET A 1 37.14 -73.31 52.59
C MET A 1 36.85 -72.26 51.53
N HIS A 2 36.34 -72.74 50.38
CA HIS A 2 36.08 -71.95 49.19
C HIS A 2 34.58 -71.71 49.09
N ASN A 3 34.16 -70.46 49.02
CA ASN A 3 32.83 -70.13 48.63
C ASN A 3 32.88 -69.47 47.26
N VAL A 4 32.22 -70.12 46.30
CA VAL A 4 32.01 -69.69 44.91
C VAL A 4 30.70 -68.92 44.87
N PHE A 5 30.73 -67.65 44.41
CA PHE A 5 29.56 -66.91 44.11
C PHE A 5 29.30 -66.95 42.62
N LEU A 6 28.20 -67.50 42.22
CA LEU A 6 27.66 -67.46 40.84
C LEU A 6 26.97 -66.05 40.62
N GLY A 7 27.54 -65.33 39.67
CA GLY A 7 26.89 -64.09 39.20
C GLY A 7 25.91 -64.37 38.04
N VAL A 8 24.64 -64.01 38.24
CA VAL A 8 23.60 -64.11 37.20
C VAL A 8 23.67 -62.81 36.38
N TYR A 9 24.04 -62.89 35.12
CA TYR A 9 23.91 -61.78 34.16
C TYR A 9 22.47 -61.70 33.65
N MET A 10 21.77 -60.65 34.03
CA MET A 10 20.44 -60.28 33.54
C MET A 10 20.63 -59.35 32.31
N ARG A 11 20.34 -59.87 31.13
CA ARG A 11 20.35 -59.10 29.87
C ARG A 11 19.04 -58.29 29.79
N TYR A 12 19.16 -56.97 29.92
CA TYR A 12 18.06 -56.07 29.57
C TYR A 12 18.00 -55.88 28.06
N PHE A 13 16.94 -56.37 27.45
CA PHE A 13 16.58 -56.02 26.08
C PHE A 13 15.87 -54.66 26.10
N PHE A 14 16.57 -53.63 25.58
CA PHE A 14 15.90 -52.34 25.29
C PHE A 14 15.16 -52.49 23.97
N TYR A 15 13.82 -52.52 24.02
CA TYR A 15 12.98 -52.29 22.87
C TYR A 15 12.94 -50.79 22.61
N ALA A 16 13.66 -50.34 21.61
CA ALA A 16 13.53 -48.97 21.07
C ALA A 16 12.25 -48.93 20.23
N SER A 17 11.15 -48.46 20.80
CA SER A 17 9.94 -48.15 20.04
C SER A 17 10.19 -46.89 19.24
N LEU A 18 10.43 -47.01 17.94
CA LEU A 18 10.50 -45.93 16.99
C LEU A 18 9.04 -45.40 16.82
N PHE A 19 8.72 -44.32 17.53
CA PHE A 19 7.51 -43.54 17.21
C PHE A 19 7.78 -42.77 15.93
N PHE A 20 7.27 -43.25 14.81
CA PHE A 20 7.09 -42.47 13.59
C PHE A 20 6.03 -41.43 13.89
N ILE A 21 6.45 -40.18 14.20
CA ILE A 21 5.57 -39.02 14.15
C ILE A 21 5.32 -38.75 12.66
N ILE A 22 4.22 -39.28 12.13
CA ILE A 22 3.69 -38.83 10.85
C ILE A 22 3.19 -37.39 11.10
N SER A 23 4.07 -36.44 10.85
CA SER A 23 3.68 -35.05 10.69
C SER A 23 2.80 -34.96 9.47
N CYS A 24 1.49 -35.00 9.68
CA CYS A 24 0.52 -34.58 8.67
C CYS A 24 0.77 -33.08 8.47
N SER A 25 1.66 -32.72 7.56
CA SER A 25 1.64 -31.39 6.96
C SER A 25 0.31 -31.30 6.24
N GLN A 26 -0.70 -30.69 6.89
CA GLN A 26 -1.82 -30.11 6.17
C GLN A 26 -1.19 -29.06 5.26
N THR A 27 -0.92 -29.45 4.02
CA THR A 27 -0.85 -28.50 2.91
C THR A 27 -2.21 -27.82 2.93
N ARG A 28 -2.26 -26.59 3.49
CA ARG A 28 -3.34 -25.68 3.20
C ARG A 28 -3.38 -25.61 1.67
N GLU A 29 -4.42 -26.21 1.09
CA GLU A 29 -4.74 -25.97 -0.30
C GLU A 29 -4.72 -24.46 -0.49
N ALA A 30 -3.93 -24.00 -1.46
CA ALA A 30 -4.07 -22.65 -1.97
C ALA A 30 -5.56 -22.43 -2.26
N PRO A 31 -6.11 -21.24 -1.97
CA PRO A 31 -7.51 -20.96 -2.24
C PRO A 31 -7.76 -21.38 -3.68
N ASP A 32 -8.84 -22.17 -3.85
CA ASP A 32 -9.32 -22.69 -5.11
C ASP A 32 -8.96 -21.74 -6.25
N ASP A 33 -8.14 -22.23 -7.19
CA ASP A 33 -7.91 -21.58 -8.48
C ASP A 33 -9.26 -21.57 -9.22
N LYS A 34 -10.16 -20.70 -8.77
CA LYS A 34 -11.26 -20.26 -9.62
C LYS A 34 -10.55 -19.63 -10.79
N ALA A 35 -10.63 -20.30 -11.93
CA ALA A 35 -10.12 -19.78 -13.18
C ALA A 35 -10.79 -18.42 -13.41
N ASN A 36 -10.19 -17.35 -12.85
CA ASN A 36 -10.68 -15.99 -12.97
C ASN A 36 -10.43 -15.53 -14.41
N GLY A 37 -11.23 -16.09 -15.33
CA GLY A 37 -11.08 -15.79 -16.74
C GLY A 37 -12.24 -16.32 -17.55
N CYS A 38 -12.37 -15.80 -18.76
CA CYS A 38 -13.24 -16.36 -19.76
C CYS A 38 -12.47 -16.59 -21.06
N ILE A 39 -12.73 -17.73 -21.67
CA ILE A 39 -12.20 -18.12 -22.97
C ILE A 39 -13.38 -18.34 -23.90
N SER A 40 -13.37 -17.67 -25.04
CA SER A 40 -14.38 -17.84 -26.07
C SER A 40 -13.77 -17.67 -27.43
N ASP A 41 -14.06 -18.60 -28.35
CA ASP A 41 -13.45 -18.68 -29.67
C ASP A 41 -11.90 -18.61 -29.57
N ASN A 42 -11.34 -17.52 -30.06
CA ASN A 42 -9.89 -17.30 -30.04
C ASN A 42 -9.46 -16.22 -29.05
N VAL A 43 -10.35 -15.78 -28.15
CA VAL A 43 -10.10 -14.71 -27.14
C VAL A 43 -10.02 -15.30 -25.75
N SER A 44 -9.04 -14.86 -24.99
CA SER A 44 -8.85 -15.19 -23.57
C SER A 44 -8.74 -13.90 -22.76
N LEU A 45 -9.57 -13.77 -21.72
CA LEU A 45 -9.43 -12.78 -20.67
C LEU A 45 -9.05 -13.51 -19.38
N THR A 46 -8.02 -13.08 -18.67
CA THR A 46 -7.58 -13.70 -17.41
C THR A 46 -7.07 -12.68 -16.40
N SER A 47 -7.37 -12.90 -15.12
CA SER A 47 -6.82 -12.15 -13.98
C SER A 47 -5.87 -12.99 -13.13
N SER A 48 -5.37 -14.13 -13.65
CA SER A 48 -4.45 -15.03 -12.96
C SER A 48 -3.02 -14.47 -12.90
N PHE A 49 -2.84 -13.35 -12.20
CA PHE A 49 -1.56 -12.73 -11.87
C PHE A 49 -1.69 -11.88 -10.60
N THR A 50 -0.57 -11.54 -9.98
CA THR A 50 -0.54 -10.67 -8.78
C THR A 50 -1.25 -9.35 -9.06
N THR A 51 -2.16 -8.93 -8.19
CA THR A 51 -3.07 -7.79 -8.35
C THR A 51 -4.21 -7.98 -9.35
N GLY A 52 -4.22 -9.08 -10.11
CA GLY A 52 -5.29 -9.39 -11.03
C GLY A 52 -6.63 -9.55 -10.32
N ARG A 53 -7.70 -8.97 -10.89
CA ARG A 53 -9.06 -9.10 -10.38
C ARG A 53 -10.09 -8.99 -11.49
N MET A 54 -10.91 -10.02 -11.54
CA MET A 54 -12.06 -10.12 -12.41
C MET A 54 -12.94 -11.21 -11.78
N ASP A 55 -13.98 -10.80 -11.03
CA ASP A 55 -14.72 -11.76 -10.20
C ASP A 55 -15.62 -12.68 -11.02
N GLU A 56 -16.22 -12.16 -12.09
CA GLU A 56 -16.96 -12.95 -13.08
C GLU A 56 -16.67 -12.41 -14.48
N CYS A 57 -16.61 -13.30 -15.46
CA CYS A 57 -16.49 -12.94 -16.86
C CYS A 57 -17.35 -13.86 -17.72
N VAL A 58 -18.16 -13.27 -18.61
CA VAL A 58 -18.99 -14.00 -19.59
C VAL A 58 -18.95 -13.28 -20.94
N GLN A 59 -18.95 -14.05 -22.01
CA GLN A 59 -19.24 -13.49 -23.33
C GLN A 59 -20.75 -13.34 -23.48
N ILE A 60 -21.21 -12.12 -23.75
CA ILE A 60 -22.64 -11.81 -23.89
C ILE A 60 -23.08 -11.69 -25.35
N GLU A 61 -22.15 -11.35 -26.24
CA GLU A 61 -22.33 -11.27 -27.69
C GLU A 61 -21.00 -11.61 -28.40
N ASN A 62 -21.03 -11.74 -29.71
CA ASN A 62 -19.79 -11.95 -30.47
C ASN A 62 -18.77 -10.82 -30.17
N ASN A 63 -17.57 -11.20 -29.73
CA ASN A 63 -16.51 -10.28 -29.32
C ASN A 63 -16.91 -9.27 -28.22
N HIS A 64 -17.97 -9.53 -27.43
CA HIS A 64 -18.40 -8.67 -26.35
C HIS A 64 -18.42 -9.43 -25.01
N PHE A 65 -17.63 -8.97 -24.05
CA PHE A 65 -17.43 -9.59 -22.74
C PHE A 65 -17.99 -8.69 -21.65
N LEU A 66 -18.74 -9.29 -20.73
CA LEU A 66 -19.19 -8.66 -19.50
C LEU A 66 -18.33 -9.16 -18.34
N ILE A 67 -17.68 -8.23 -17.65
CA ILE A 67 -16.95 -8.47 -16.41
C ILE A 67 -17.78 -7.92 -15.26
N THR A 68 -18.04 -8.75 -14.24
CA THR A 68 -18.70 -8.31 -13.02
C THR A 68 -17.67 -8.24 -11.89
N LEU A 69 -17.61 -7.12 -11.21
CA LEU A 69 -16.74 -6.90 -10.06
C LEU A 69 -17.53 -7.02 -8.76
N LYS A 70 -16.97 -7.72 -7.78
CA LYS A 70 -17.53 -7.89 -6.44
C LYS A 70 -16.52 -7.43 -5.40
N PRO A 71 -16.96 -6.81 -4.28
CA PRO A 71 -16.04 -6.50 -3.20
C PRO A 71 -15.53 -7.80 -2.55
N GLU A 72 -14.36 -7.73 -1.94
CA GLU A 72 -13.78 -8.85 -1.18
C GLU A 72 -14.63 -9.21 0.05
N ASN A 73 -15.33 -8.25 0.63
CA ASN A 73 -16.28 -8.42 1.75
C ASN A 73 -17.07 -7.12 1.98
N GLU A 74 -18.07 -7.17 2.88
CA GLU A 74 -18.92 -6.03 3.28
C GLU A 74 -18.81 -5.78 4.80
N PRO A 75 -19.00 -4.54 5.26
CA PRO A 75 -19.25 -3.31 4.47
C PRO A 75 -17.99 -2.77 3.81
N ILE A 76 -18.12 -2.09 2.67
CA ILE A 76 -16.98 -1.57 1.92
C ILE A 76 -17.21 -0.16 1.35
N ASN A 77 -16.17 0.65 1.28
CA ASN A 77 -16.14 1.84 0.43
C ASN A 77 -16.02 1.43 -1.03
N ASN A 78 -16.80 2.06 -1.90
CA ASN A 78 -16.80 1.76 -3.31
C ASN A 78 -15.49 2.18 -3.99
N SER A 79 -14.59 1.20 -4.14
CA SER A 79 -13.29 1.34 -4.83
C SER A 79 -13.05 0.14 -5.75
N PRO A 80 -13.95 -0.12 -6.72
CA PRO A 80 -13.98 -1.34 -7.51
C PRO A 80 -12.71 -1.47 -8.36
N TRP A 81 -11.73 -2.23 -7.85
CA TRP A 81 -10.53 -2.57 -8.55
C TRP A 81 -10.79 -3.65 -9.60
N TYR A 82 -10.17 -3.51 -10.75
CA TYR A 82 -10.07 -4.55 -11.77
C TYR A 82 -8.69 -4.51 -12.40
N ALA A 83 -8.16 -5.67 -12.74
CA ALA A 83 -6.95 -5.83 -13.55
C ALA A 83 -6.99 -7.20 -14.24
N PHE A 84 -6.86 -7.21 -15.55
CA PHE A 84 -6.89 -8.44 -16.35
C PHE A 84 -6.02 -8.31 -17.60
N LYS A 85 -5.65 -9.45 -18.18
CA LYS A 85 -5.02 -9.56 -19.48
C LYS A 85 -6.05 -9.99 -20.50
N ALA A 86 -5.99 -9.42 -21.69
CA ALA A 86 -6.74 -9.86 -22.85
C ALA A 86 -5.79 -10.26 -23.96
N GLN A 87 -6.07 -11.37 -24.66
CA GLN A 87 -5.27 -11.90 -25.74
C GLN A 87 -6.16 -12.61 -26.76
N SER A 88 -5.74 -12.67 -28.02
CA SER A 88 -6.43 -13.41 -29.06
C SER A 88 -5.45 -14.08 -30.01
N GLN A 89 -5.80 -15.23 -30.55
CA GLN A 89 -5.01 -15.93 -31.57
C GLN A 89 -5.01 -15.22 -32.94
N VAL A 90 -5.96 -14.33 -33.16
CA VAL A 90 -6.08 -13.51 -34.36
C VAL A 90 -6.32 -12.06 -33.99
N GLU A 91 -5.82 -11.14 -34.81
CA GLU A 91 -6.08 -9.72 -34.59
C GLU A 91 -7.57 -9.40 -34.75
N LYS A 92 -8.14 -8.77 -33.74
CA LYS A 92 -9.53 -8.31 -33.73
C LYS A 92 -9.74 -7.23 -32.67
N THR A 93 -10.89 -6.59 -32.71
CA THR A 93 -11.36 -5.71 -31.64
C THR A 93 -12.41 -6.43 -30.81
N ILE A 94 -12.29 -6.35 -29.51
CA ILE A 94 -13.31 -6.82 -28.56
C ILE A 94 -13.90 -5.65 -27.80
N LYS A 95 -15.17 -5.76 -27.43
CA LYS A 95 -15.85 -4.87 -26.49
C LYS A 95 -15.84 -5.49 -25.09
N VAL A 96 -15.51 -4.67 -24.10
CA VAL A 96 -15.56 -5.06 -22.69
C VAL A 96 -16.53 -4.12 -21.97
N THR A 97 -17.45 -4.70 -21.20
CA THR A 97 -18.32 -3.98 -20.30
C THR A 97 -18.00 -4.41 -18.87
N ILE A 98 -17.77 -3.46 -17.99
CA ILE A 98 -17.51 -3.67 -16.57
C ILE A 98 -18.75 -3.23 -15.79
N ALA A 99 -19.32 -4.14 -15.03
CA ALA A 99 -20.40 -3.92 -14.08
C ALA A 99 -19.88 -4.10 -12.65
N VAL A 100 -20.41 -3.32 -11.71
CA VAL A 100 -20.09 -3.44 -10.29
C VAL A 100 -21.32 -3.98 -9.56
N SER A 101 -21.15 -5.02 -8.75
CA SER A 101 -22.26 -5.65 -8.03
C SER A 101 -22.93 -4.69 -7.04
N GLY A 102 -24.25 -4.86 -6.82
CA GLY A 102 -25.01 -4.08 -5.87
C GLY A 102 -25.25 -2.63 -6.32
N ASP A 103 -25.46 -2.43 -7.63
CA ASP A 103 -25.75 -1.12 -8.26
C ASP A 103 -24.73 -0.02 -7.91
N ARG A 104 -23.48 -0.41 -7.68
CA ARG A 104 -22.37 0.51 -7.41
C ARG A 104 -21.81 1.07 -8.71
N ALA A 105 -21.46 2.35 -8.69
CA ALA A 105 -20.78 2.99 -9.82
C ALA A 105 -19.31 2.55 -9.93
N ASN A 106 -18.79 2.48 -11.15
CA ASN A 106 -17.36 2.43 -11.41
C ASN A 106 -16.69 3.71 -10.87
N ARG A 107 -15.50 3.56 -10.30
CA ARG A 107 -14.72 4.68 -9.78
C ARG A 107 -13.58 5.08 -10.71
N TYR A 108 -12.97 4.10 -11.38
CA TYR A 108 -11.73 4.28 -12.12
C TYR A 108 -11.95 4.19 -13.63
N LEU A 109 -11.24 5.05 -14.36
CA LEU A 109 -11.18 5.00 -15.82
C LEU A 109 -10.17 3.94 -16.28
N PRO A 110 -10.45 3.24 -17.41
CA PRO A 110 -9.59 2.13 -17.84
C PRO A 110 -8.23 2.62 -18.33
N LYS A 111 -7.21 1.94 -17.86
CA LYS A 111 -5.83 2.08 -18.35
C LYS A 111 -5.40 0.80 -19.03
N PHE A 112 -4.47 0.91 -19.97
CA PHE A 112 -3.91 -0.24 -20.65
C PHE A 112 -2.39 -0.20 -20.74
N SER A 113 -1.78 -1.36 -20.87
CA SER A 113 -0.35 -1.54 -21.06
C SER A 113 -0.07 -2.81 -21.86
N TYR A 114 0.99 -2.82 -22.69
CA TYR A 114 1.48 -4.01 -23.35
C TYR A 114 2.65 -4.68 -22.63
N ASP A 115 3.32 -3.96 -21.73
CA ASP A 115 4.53 -4.41 -21.03
C ASP A 115 4.37 -4.45 -19.49
N ASN A 116 3.20 -4.07 -18.98
CA ASN A 116 2.90 -3.90 -17.54
C ASN A 116 3.75 -2.82 -16.84
N HIS A 117 4.44 -1.99 -17.61
CA HIS A 117 5.29 -0.90 -17.10
C HIS A 117 4.89 0.46 -17.63
N THR A 118 4.63 0.54 -18.92
CA THR A 118 4.20 1.76 -19.59
C THR A 118 2.68 1.76 -19.71
N TRP A 119 2.03 2.65 -18.99
CA TRP A 119 0.57 2.71 -18.89
C TRP A 119 0.00 3.92 -19.63
N HIS A 120 -1.11 3.69 -20.30
CA HIS A 120 -1.84 4.69 -21.06
C HIS A 120 -3.30 4.73 -20.61
N THR A 121 -3.90 5.92 -20.55
CA THR A 121 -5.34 6.05 -20.31
C THR A 121 -6.10 5.72 -21.59
N LEU A 122 -7.08 4.84 -21.48
CA LEU A 122 -8.01 4.58 -22.57
C LEU A 122 -9.00 5.74 -22.64
N THR A 123 -9.05 6.44 -23.78
CA THR A 123 -9.86 7.65 -23.94
C THR A 123 -11.20 7.39 -24.61
N ASP A 124 -11.33 6.27 -25.33
CA ASP A 124 -12.58 5.87 -25.99
C ASP A 124 -13.34 4.88 -25.09
N TYR A 125 -14.18 5.40 -24.22
CA TYR A 125 -15.02 4.65 -23.31
C TYR A 125 -16.39 5.32 -23.13
N GLN A 126 -17.37 4.55 -22.71
CA GLN A 126 -18.69 5.00 -22.27
C GLN A 126 -18.87 4.66 -20.80
N GLN A 127 -19.22 5.64 -20.00
CA GLN A 127 -19.49 5.47 -18.57
C GLN A 127 -20.86 6.04 -18.23
N GLU A 128 -21.84 5.18 -18.19
CA GLU A 128 -23.20 5.46 -17.70
C GLU A 128 -23.43 4.66 -16.41
N GLU A 129 -24.36 3.72 -16.40
CA GLU A 129 -24.51 2.75 -15.30
C GLU A 129 -23.35 1.76 -15.26
N ARG A 130 -22.75 1.45 -16.41
CA ARG A 130 -21.62 0.55 -16.59
C ARG A 130 -20.51 1.23 -17.38
N LEU A 131 -19.30 0.75 -17.18
CA LEU A 131 -18.16 1.19 -17.97
C LEU A 131 -18.00 0.26 -19.17
N SER A 132 -18.00 0.79 -20.38
CA SER A 132 -17.81 0.04 -21.63
C SER A 132 -16.74 0.66 -22.50
N PHE A 133 -15.89 -0.15 -23.10
CA PHE A 133 -14.83 0.27 -24.00
C PHE A 133 -14.46 -0.83 -24.99
N SER A 134 -13.78 -0.45 -26.06
CA SER A 134 -13.27 -1.38 -27.07
C SER A 134 -11.74 -1.42 -27.04
N ILE A 135 -11.15 -2.61 -27.19
CA ILE A 135 -9.69 -2.79 -27.21
C ILE A 135 -9.28 -3.71 -28.38
N PRO A 136 -8.18 -3.40 -29.07
CA PRO A 136 -7.56 -4.33 -29.99
C PRO A 136 -6.88 -5.47 -29.23
N VAL A 137 -7.06 -6.69 -29.67
CA VAL A 137 -6.41 -7.87 -29.10
C VAL A 137 -5.71 -8.66 -30.20
N SER A 138 -4.59 -9.25 -29.86
CA SER A 138 -3.75 -10.04 -30.76
C SER A 138 -3.07 -11.17 -30.00
N THR A 139 -2.07 -11.81 -30.59
CA THR A 139 -1.21 -12.78 -29.90
C THR A 139 -0.33 -12.16 -28.81
N THR A 140 -0.11 -10.83 -28.84
CA THR A 140 0.53 -10.09 -27.75
C THR A 140 -0.54 -9.73 -26.71
N PRO A 141 -0.38 -10.14 -25.44
CA PRO A 141 -1.33 -9.78 -24.39
C PRO A 141 -1.36 -8.26 -24.17
N ILE A 142 -2.56 -7.73 -23.91
CA ILE A 142 -2.77 -6.37 -23.41
C ILE A 142 -3.29 -6.44 -21.97
N TYR A 143 -2.68 -5.67 -21.08
CA TYR A 143 -3.15 -5.49 -19.72
C TYR A 143 -4.15 -4.35 -19.68
N ILE A 144 -5.25 -4.57 -18.98
CA ILE A 144 -6.27 -3.56 -18.69
C ILE A 144 -6.44 -3.50 -17.19
N ALA A 145 -6.41 -2.30 -16.62
CA ALA A 145 -6.56 -2.12 -15.18
C ALA A 145 -7.26 -0.81 -14.82
N ALA A 146 -7.77 -0.75 -13.60
CA ALA A 146 -8.38 0.43 -12.98
C ALA A 146 -7.38 1.59 -12.80
N GLN A 147 -6.16 1.26 -12.45
CA GLN A 147 -5.00 2.15 -12.32
C GLN A 147 -3.76 1.37 -12.77
N GLU A 148 -2.60 2.02 -12.82
CA GLU A 148 -1.32 1.36 -13.07
C GLU A 148 -1.08 0.22 -12.07
N ILE A 149 -0.54 -0.90 -12.49
CA ILE A 149 -0.21 -2.00 -11.59
C ILE A 149 1.09 -1.67 -10.85
N ILE A 150 0.96 -1.31 -9.59
CA ILE A 150 2.05 -1.15 -8.62
C ILE A 150 1.91 -2.29 -7.62
N ASP A 151 2.56 -3.40 -7.89
CA ASP A 151 2.51 -4.62 -7.08
C ASP A 151 3.58 -4.64 -5.97
N ASN A 152 3.67 -5.75 -5.24
CA ASN A 152 4.64 -5.90 -4.15
C ASN A 152 6.08 -5.89 -4.66
N ASP A 153 6.36 -6.45 -5.83
CA ASP A 153 7.70 -6.49 -6.41
C ASP A 153 8.17 -5.09 -6.81
N TYR A 154 7.27 -4.23 -7.26
CA TYR A 154 7.58 -2.82 -7.50
C TYR A 154 8.13 -2.15 -6.23
N TYR A 155 7.47 -2.33 -5.08
CA TYR A 155 7.93 -1.76 -3.81
C TYR A 155 9.29 -2.31 -3.36
N VAL A 156 9.51 -3.60 -3.53
CA VAL A 156 10.80 -4.25 -3.20
C VAL A 156 11.93 -3.68 -4.07
N ASN A 157 11.69 -3.58 -5.39
CA ASN A 157 12.66 -3.05 -6.33
C ASN A 157 12.96 -1.57 -6.05
N TRP A 158 11.93 -0.77 -5.76
CA TRP A 158 12.09 0.62 -5.39
C TRP A 158 12.87 0.79 -4.07
N ALA A 159 12.54 0.03 -3.03
CA ALA A 159 13.26 0.07 -1.75
C ALA A 159 14.74 -0.32 -1.91
N ASN A 160 15.04 -1.37 -2.68
CA ASN A 160 16.40 -1.78 -3.00
C ASN A 160 17.17 -0.68 -3.75
N LYS A 161 16.53 -0.02 -4.72
CA LYS A 161 17.10 1.14 -5.42
C LYS A 161 17.46 2.25 -4.44
N LEU A 162 16.58 2.59 -3.49
CA LEU A 162 16.86 3.59 -2.46
C LEU A 162 18.05 3.20 -1.58
N SER A 163 18.14 1.93 -1.18
CA SER A 163 19.27 1.43 -0.39
C SER A 163 20.60 1.63 -1.11
N LEU A 164 20.64 1.33 -2.41
CA LEU A 164 21.84 1.49 -3.23
C LEU A 164 22.22 2.96 -3.44
N LEU A 165 21.24 3.84 -3.73
CA LEU A 165 21.49 5.25 -4.06
C LEU A 165 21.79 6.11 -2.83
N TYR A 166 21.08 5.89 -1.73
CA TYR A 166 21.11 6.78 -0.56
C TYR A 166 21.66 6.10 0.70
N LYS A 167 22.13 4.84 0.60
CA LYS A 167 22.66 4.06 1.73
C LYS A 167 21.67 3.96 2.89
N THR A 168 20.37 3.94 2.60
CA THR A 168 19.34 3.73 3.59
C THR A 168 19.27 2.27 4.01
N LYS A 169 18.84 2.03 5.24
CA LYS A 169 18.60 0.67 5.73
C LYS A 169 17.20 0.22 5.31
N VAL A 170 17.13 -0.89 4.58
CA VAL A 170 15.89 -1.56 4.19
C VAL A 170 15.82 -2.89 4.93
N ASP A 171 14.80 -3.05 5.76
CA ASP A 171 14.58 -4.27 6.56
C ASP A 171 13.13 -4.73 6.43
N ILE A 172 12.87 -5.98 6.77
CA ILE A 172 11.52 -6.48 7.00
C ILE A 172 11.08 -6.02 8.39
N LEU A 173 9.97 -5.26 8.45
CA LEU A 173 9.31 -4.87 9.69
C LEU A 173 8.61 -6.08 10.34
N GLY A 174 8.05 -6.95 9.53
CA GLY A 174 7.33 -8.15 9.90
C GLY A 174 6.56 -8.71 8.70
N TYR A 175 5.56 -9.50 8.96
CA TYR A 175 4.79 -10.20 7.94
C TYR A 175 3.30 -9.95 8.10
N SER A 176 2.61 -9.84 6.97
CA SER A 176 1.16 -9.72 6.88
C SER A 176 0.44 -11.03 7.27
N SER A 177 -0.88 -10.99 7.26
CA SER A 177 -1.74 -12.15 7.57
C SER A 177 -1.45 -13.37 6.70
N GLN A 178 -1.09 -13.17 5.42
CA GLN A 178 -0.72 -14.25 4.48
C GLN A 178 0.80 -14.42 4.34
N ASN A 179 1.54 -13.97 5.36
CA ASN A 179 3.00 -14.14 5.44
C ASN A 179 3.79 -13.45 4.32
N ARG A 180 3.27 -12.32 3.78
CA ARG A 180 4.04 -11.45 2.90
C ARG A 180 4.86 -10.45 3.70
N PRO A 181 6.13 -10.18 3.33
CA PRO A 181 6.96 -9.25 4.07
C PRO A 181 6.42 -7.81 3.95
N ILE A 182 6.40 -7.11 5.08
CA ILE A 182 6.17 -5.66 5.16
C ILE A 182 7.53 -5.02 5.36
N TYR A 183 7.97 -4.23 4.39
CA TYR A 183 9.27 -3.57 4.44
C TYR A 183 9.21 -2.22 5.13
N LYS A 184 10.27 -1.89 5.84
CA LYS A 184 10.57 -0.54 6.31
C LYS A 184 11.87 -0.04 5.73
N ILE A 185 11.89 1.25 5.41
CA ILE A 185 13.09 1.99 4.98
C ILE A 185 13.37 3.00 6.08
N GLN A 186 14.58 3.05 6.58
CA GLN A 186 14.92 3.96 7.65
C GLN A 186 16.30 4.58 7.48
N THR A 187 16.41 5.83 7.88
CA THR A 187 17.67 6.44 8.26
C THR A 187 17.87 6.20 9.76
N GLY A 188 19.07 6.28 10.29
CA GLY A 188 19.27 5.92 11.68
C GLY A 188 20.31 6.77 12.40
N ASP A 189 19.85 7.56 13.37
CA ASP A 189 20.68 8.18 14.38
C ASP A 189 19.85 8.21 15.67
N GLU A 190 20.44 7.71 16.78
CA GLU A 190 19.72 7.49 18.04
C GLU A 190 19.26 8.79 18.72
N ASN A 191 19.83 9.93 18.35
CA ASN A 191 19.55 11.21 18.99
C ASN A 191 18.56 12.12 18.25
N LYS A 192 17.89 11.62 17.19
CA LYS A 192 17.01 12.42 16.34
C LYS A 192 15.55 12.00 16.47
N GLU A 193 14.65 12.97 16.31
CA GLU A 193 13.22 12.72 16.20
C GLU A 193 12.88 12.09 14.85
N TRP A 194 11.75 11.37 14.78
CA TRP A 194 11.35 10.58 13.62
C TRP A 194 10.20 11.22 12.85
N VAL A 195 10.39 11.35 11.55
CA VAL A 195 9.30 11.58 10.60
C VAL A 195 8.86 10.23 10.05
N VAL A 196 7.57 9.92 10.21
CA VAL A 196 6.98 8.63 9.81
C VAL A 196 6.16 8.81 8.55
N VAL A 197 6.40 7.96 7.55
CA VAL A 197 5.66 7.95 6.28
C VAL A 197 5.06 6.57 6.08
N LEU A 198 3.75 6.53 5.95
CA LEU A 198 2.98 5.33 5.65
C LEU A 198 2.39 5.42 4.25
N GLY A 199 2.12 4.28 3.63
CA GLY A 199 1.39 4.22 2.38
C GLY A 199 0.73 2.87 2.12
N ARG A 200 -0.13 2.87 1.14
CA ARG A 200 -0.85 1.71 0.62
C ARG A 200 -1.59 0.89 1.69
N LEU A 201 -2.27 1.58 2.62
CA LEU A 201 -3.21 0.92 3.54
C LEU A 201 -4.39 0.32 2.75
N HIS A 202 -4.79 0.99 1.67
CA HIS A 202 -5.83 0.53 0.77
C HIS A 202 -5.24 0.13 -0.59
N PRO A 203 -5.50 -1.10 -1.07
CA PRO A 203 -4.86 -1.65 -2.26
C PRO A 203 -5.04 -0.88 -3.57
N PRO A 204 -6.21 -0.29 -3.91
CA PRO A 204 -6.42 0.38 -5.20
C PRO A 204 -5.91 1.82 -5.24
N GLU A 205 -5.40 2.35 -4.13
CA GLU A 205 -5.00 3.76 -4.00
C GLU A 205 -3.59 4.01 -4.58
N VAL A 206 -3.49 3.87 -5.90
CA VAL A 206 -2.23 3.90 -6.65
C VAL A 206 -1.64 5.31 -6.75
N THR A 207 -2.46 6.34 -6.93
CA THR A 207 -1.95 7.72 -7.06
C THR A 207 -1.28 8.21 -5.79
N GLY A 208 -1.73 7.75 -4.61
CA GLY A 208 -1.03 7.97 -3.35
C GLY A 208 0.36 7.33 -3.32
N ALA A 209 0.50 6.10 -3.84
CA ALA A 209 1.80 5.45 -3.98
C ALA A 209 2.72 6.22 -4.95
N LEU A 210 2.18 6.65 -6.10
CA LEU A 210 2.92 7.46 -7.08
C LEU A 210 3.39 8.81 -6.50
N ALA A 211 2.68 9.38 -5.53
CA ALA A 211 3.12 10.56 -4.80
C ALA A 211 4.17 10.23 -3.73
N LEU A 212 4.03 9.11 -3.03
CA LEU A 212 4.96 8.67 -1.98
C LEU A 212 6.38 8.49 -2.52
N PHE A 213 6.56 7.89 -3.69
CA PHE A 213 7.87 7.60 -4.25
C PHE A 213 8.75 8.86 -4.42
N PRO A 214 8.38 9.87 -5.23
CA PRO A 214 9.19 11.07 -5.40
C PRO A 214 9.28 11.90 -4.11
N PHE A 215 8.28 11.88 -3.25
CA PHE A 215 8.31 12.53 -1.95
C PHE A 215 9.44 11.97 -1.08
N VAL A 216 9.54 10.67 -0.94
CA VAL A 216 10.56 9.99 -0.14
C VAL A 216 11.93 10.10 -0.80
N GLU A 217 12.03 9.93 -2.12
CA GLU A 217 13.29 10.09 -2.86
C GLU A 217 13.90 11.48 -2.65
N ASN A 218 13.07 12.54 -2.62
CA ASN A 218 13.55 13.89 -2.37
C ASN A 218 14.03 14.10 -0.92
N LEU A 219 13.34 13.52 0.08
CA LEU A 219 13.82 13.55 1.48
C LEU A 219 15.17 12.83 1.67
N LEU A 220 15.46 11.83 0.83
CA LEU A 220 16.69 11.06 0.86
C LEU A 220 17.77 11.61 -0.07
N SER A 221 17.46 12.58 -0.92
CA SER A 221 18.35 13.09 -1.96
C SER A 221 19.65 13.70 -1.39
N GLY A 222 20.63 13.92 -2.27
CA GLY A 222 21.90 14.58 -1.95
C GLY A 222 21.84 16.11 -1.90
N THR A 223 20.66 16.74 -2.00
CA THR A 223 20.52 18.20 -1.90
C THR A 223 20.90 18.69 -0.50
N GLU A 224 21.42 19.92 -0.41
CA GLU A 224 21.77 20.54 0.87
C GLU A 224 20.57 20.57 1.85
N LEU A 225 19.39 20.88 1.34
CA LEU A 225 18.16 20.90 2.13
C LEU A 225 17.83 19.52 2.72
N ALA A 226 17.91 18.48 1.90
CA ALA A 226 17.66 17.10 2.36
C ALA A 226 18.74 16.61 3.34
N GLN A 227 19.98 17.03 3.17
CA GLN A 227 21.05 16.74 4.13
C GLN A 227 20.78 17.43 5.48
N ARG A 228 20.51 18.75 5.48
CA ARG A 228 20.13 19.52 6.69
C ARG A 228 18.92 18.91 7.40
N PHE A 229 17.93 18.43 6.64
CA PHE A 229 16.78 17.73 7.20
C PHE A 229 17.22 16.44 7.91
N ARG A 230 17.98 15.56 7.25
CA ARG A 230 18.46 14.31 7.83
C ARG A 230 19.50 14.49 8.94
N ASP A 231 20.15 15.62 9.03
CA ASP A 231 21.01 15.98 10.17
C ASP A 231 20.20 16.20 11.45
N LYS A 232 18.93 16.59 11.35
CA LYS A 232 18.05 16.84 12.50
C LYS A 232 17.01 15.74 12.73
N TYR A 233 16.55 15.07 11.69
CA TYR A 233 15.45 14.11 11.75
C TYR A 233 15.81 12.76 11.14
N ASN A 234 15.30 11.70 11.74
CA ASN A 234 15.26 10.38 11.15
C ASN A 234 14.01 10.21 10.31
N LEU A 235 14.09 9.31 9.34
CA LEU A 235 12.97 8.92 8.49
C LEU A 235 12.64 7.44 8.71
N LEU A 236 11.36 7.14 8.91
CA LEU A 236 10.79 5.79 8.89
C LEU A 236 9.70 5.74 7.83
N VAL A 237 9.91 4.93 6.80
CA VAL A 237 8.94 4.76 5.70
C VAL A 237 8.46 3.31 5.66
N ILE A 238 7.15 3.12 5.69
CA ILE A 238 6.48 1.84 5.42
C ILE A 238 5.63 2.04 4.16
N PRO A 239 6.20 1.78 2.96
CA PRO A 239 5.60 2.24 1.72
C PRO A 239 4.39 1.41 1.27
N ASN A 240 4.27 0.17 1.74
CA ASN A 240 3.15 -0.72 1.47
C ASN A 240 2.78 -1.48 2.74
N LEU A 241 1.76 -0.99 3.44
CA LEU A 241 1.31 -1.62 4.68
C LEU A 241 0.34 -2.79 4.43
N ASN A 242 -0.26 -2.90 3.24
CA ASN A 242 -1.23 -3.92 2.89
C ASN A 242 -0.78 -4.80 1.71
N PRO A 243 0.34 -5.55 1.84
CA PRO A 243 0.85 -6.35 0.74
C PRO A 243 -0.09 -7.49 0.32
N ASP A 244 -0.91 -7.99 1.24
CA ASP A 244 -1.90 -9.03 0.93
C ASP A 244 -3.03 -8.49 0.07
N GLY A 245 -3.64 -7.37 0.49
CA GLY A 245 -4.70 -6.75 -0.28
C GLY A 245 -4.24 -6.32 -1.67
N VAL A 246 -3.00 -5.82 -1.80
CA VAL A 246 -2.37 -5.51 -3.10
C VAL A 246 -2.26 -6.76 -3.96
N ALA A 247 -1.73 -7.86 -3.43
CA ALA A 247 -1.56 -9.11 -4.18
C ALA A 247 -2.91 -9.72 -4.62
N LEU A 248 -3.94 -9.58 -3.79
CA LEU A 248 -5.29 -10.09 -4.03
C LEU A 248 -6.15 -9.18 -4.94
N GLY A 249 -5.68 -7.96 -5.24
CA GLY A 249 -6.49 -6.97 -5.94
C GLY A 249 -7.73 -6.55 -5.17
N ASN A 250 -7.65 -6.44 -3.86
CA ASN A 250 -8.76 -6.04 -3.00
C ASN A 250 -9.14 -4.56 -3.24
N TRP A 251 -10.42 -4.24 -3.01
CA TRP A 251 -10.89 -2.87 -3.16
C TRP A 251 -10.50 -1.97 -2.00
N ARG A 252 -10.31 -2.54 -0.79
CA ARG A 252 -10.00 -1.76 0.39
C ARG A 252 -9.27 -2.52 1.49
N HIS A 253 -9.69 -3.75 1.77
CA HIS A 253 -9.35 -4.48 2.97
C HIS A 253 -8.04 -5.27 2.84
N ASN A 254 -7.46 -5.66 3.97
CA ASN A 254 -6.40 -6.66 4.01
C ASN A 254 -6.99 -8.08 3.75
N ALA A 255 -6.16 -9.11 3.81
CA ALA A 255 -6.60 -10.50 3.58
C ALA A 255 -7.58 -11.03 4.63
N ASN A 256 -7.65 -10.41 5.80
CA ASN A 256 -8.62 -10.76 6.85
C ASN A 256 -9.95 -10.03 6.72
N GLY A 257 -10.13 -9.20 5.68
CA GLY A 257 -11.34 -8.42 5.46
C GLY A 257 -11.46 -7.16 6.32
N PHE A 258 -10.34 -6.60 6.79
CA PHE A 258 -10.34 -5.40 7.63
C PHE A 258 -9.77 -4.18 6.90
N ASP A 259 -10.43 -3.04 7.08
CA ASP A 259 -9.90 -1.73 6.71
C ASP A 259 -8.75 -1.34 7.65
N LEU A 260 -7.51 -1.36 7.16
CA LEU A 260 -6.35 -1.01 7.98
C LEU A 260 -6.39 0.44 8.49
N ASN A 261 -7.08 1.34 7.77
CA ASN A 261 -7.29 2.72 8.24
C ASN A 261 -8.53 2.87 9.15
N ARG A 262 -8.96 1.76 9.78
CA ARG A 262 -9.93 1.68 10.88
C ARG A 262 -9.43 0.86 12.06
N ASP A 263 -8.22 0.31 11.95
CA ASP A 263 -7.66 -0.60 12.96
C ASP A 263 -6.70 0.08 13.95
N TRP A 264 -6.41 1.36 13.80
CA TRP A 264 -5.41 2.06 14.62
C TRP A 264 -5.82 2.29 16.09
N ILE A 265 -7.05 1.97 16.49
CA ILE A 265 -7.48 1.92 17.91
C ILE A 265 -7.31 0.51 18.45
N THR A 266 -7.79 -0.48 17.71
CA THR A 266 -7.85 -1.88 18.17
C THR A 266 -6.54 -2.62 17.98
N LEU A 267 -5.77 -2.25 16.94
CA LEU A 267 -4.51 -2.89 16.56
C LEU A 267 -4.66 -4.42 16.45
N ALA A 268 -5.80 -4.85 15.92
CA ALA A 268 -6.16 -6.26 15.80
C ALA A 268 -5.44 -6.93 14.61
N GLN A 269 -5.10 -6.14 13.57
CA GLN A 269 -4.46 -6.67 12.38
C GLN A 269 -2.93 -6.69 12.55
N PRO A 270 -2.23 -7.71 12.02
CA PRO A 270 -0.78 -7.79 12.14
C PRO A 270 -0.08 -6.58 11.52
N GLU A 271 -0.58 -6.02 10.42
CA GLU A 271 0.00 -4.92 9.68
C GLU A 271 0.09 -3.65 10.57
N THR A 272 -1.00 -3.19 11.13
CA THR A 272 -1.04 -2.00 12.02
C THR A 272 -0.32 -2.26 13.34
N LYS A 273 -0.45 -3.46 13.88
CA LYS A 273 0.21 -3.88 15.12
C LYS A 273 1.73 -3.88 15.00
N LEU A 274 2.28 -4.28 13.85
CA LEU A 274 3.73 -4.22 13.58
C LEU A 274 4.26 -2.79 13.65
N VAL A 275 3.56 -1.84 13.01
CA VAL A 275 3.94 -0.42 13.07
C VAL A 275 3.86 0.10 14.49
N HIS A 276 2.74 -0.16 15.20
CA HIS A 276 2.57 0.24 16.60
C HIS A 276 3.71 -0.29 17.48
N ASN A 277 3.99 -1.59 17.42
CA ASN A 277 5.03 -2.21 18.23
C ASN A 277 6.41 -1.60 17.96
N TYR A 278 6.73 -1.36 16.68
CA TYR A 278 7.99 -0.74 16.30
C TYR A 278 8.12 0.69 16.86
N LEU A 279 7.08 1.50 16.75
CA LEU A 279 7.06 2.85 17.34
C LEU A 279 7.16 2.82 18.88
N GLN A 280 6.52 1.84 19.54
CA GLN A 280 6.68 1.64 20.99
C GLN A 280 8.12 1.27 21.36
N GLU A 281 8.80 0.42 20.56
CA GLU A 281 10.22 0.10 20.79
C GLU A 281 11.11 1.34 20.62
N LEU A 282 10.84 2.20 19.64
CA LEU A 282 11.52 3.49 19.48
C LEU A 282 11.29 4.38 20.72
N ALA A 283 10.05 4.50 21.18
CA ALA A 283 9.70 5.31 22.34
C ALA A 283 10.37 4.81 23.63
N LYS A 284 10.45 3.49 23.87
CA LYS A 284 11.18 2.90 25.01
C LYS A 284 12.67 3.25 25.01
N LYS A 285 13.25 3.47 23.84
CA LYS A 285 14.64 3.94 23.65
C LYS A 285 14.80 5.45 23.78
N GLY A 286 13.72 6.18 24.08
CA GLY A 286 13.71 7.64 24.22
C GLY A 286 13.51 8.42 22.93
N HIS A 287 13.27 7.72 21.80
CA HIS A 287 13.03 8.38 20.53
C HIS A 287 11.61 8.97 20.47
N LYS A 288 11.48 10.09 19.79
CA LYS A 288 10.19 10.79 19.63
C LYS A 288 9.77 10.82 18.16
N VAL A 289 8.47 10.73 17.93
CA VAL A 289 7.89 11.07 16.62
C VAL A 289 7.73 12.58 16.55
N LYS A 290 8.12 13.20 15.44
CA LYS A 290 7.96 14.63 15.16
C LYS A 290 6.76 14.91 14.28
N PHE A 291 6.52 14.06 13.29
CA PHE A 291 5.47 14.24 12.29
C PHE A 291 5.15 12.92 11.61
N ALA A 292 3.91 12.73 11.14
CA ALA A 292 3.51 11.57 10.36
C ALA A 292 2.73 11.93 9.09
N LEU A 293 2.95 11.17 8.04
CA LEU A 293 2.23 11.24 6.76
C LEU A 293 1.70 9.86 6.39
N ASP A 294 0.48 9.82 5.86
CA ASP A 294 -0.15 8.62 5.34
C ASP A 294 -0.68 8.89 3.92
N PHE A 295 -0.09 8.23 2.93
CA PHE A 295 -0.40 8.44 1.52
C PHE A 295 -1.56 7.58 1.07
N HIS A 296 -2.58 8.23 0.55
CA HIS A 296 -3.84 7.66 0.09
C HIS A 296 -4.27 8.23 -1.26
N SER A 297 -5.38 7.72 -1.79
CA SER A 297 -6.03 8.24 -2.99
C SER A 297 -7.54 8.35 -2.81
N THR A 298 -8.10 9.44 -3.33
CA THR A 298 -9.54 9.61 -3.43
C THR A 298 -9.90 10.27 -4.77
N LYS A 299 -11.14 10.70 -4.97
CA LYS A 299 -11.58 11.30 -6.24
C LYS A 299 -10.88 12.62 -6.60
N HIS A 300 -10.35 13.35 -5.62
CA HIS A 300 -9.66 14.64 -5.80
C HIS A 300 -8.53 14.83 -4.81
N ASP A 301 -7.59 15.70 -5.17
CA ASP A 301 -6.46 16.04 -4.33
C ASP A 301 -6.92 16.75 -3.05
N VAL A 302 -6.54 16.23 -1.87
CA VAL A 302 -6.90 16.83 -0.58
C VAL A 302 -5.96 16.38 0.53
N PHE A 303 -5.66 17.27 1.46
CA PHE A 303 -4.92 16.99 2.67
C PHE A 303 -5.87 17.00 3.87
N TYR A 304 -6.14 15.85 4.47
CA TYR A 304 -6.86 15.79 5.74
C TYR A 304 -5.87 15.98 6.89
N THR A 305 -6.09 17.03 7.69
CA THR A 305 -5.16 17.46 8.74
C THR A 305 -5.84 17.43 10.11
N MET A 306 -5.05 17.51 11.16
CA MET A 306 -5.58 17.76 12.49
C MET A 306 -5.99 19.23 12.63
N PRO A 307 -7.04 19.55 13.42
CA PRO A 307 -7.37 20.92 13.78
C PRO A 307 -6.20 21.59 14.53
N VAL A 308 -6.00 22.87 14.33
CA VAL A 308 -4.91 23.63 14.98
C VAL A 308 -5.01 23.67 16.50
N ASP A 309 -6.22 23.51 17.06
CA ASP A 309 -6.53 23.49 18.49
C ASP A 309 -6.63 22.08 19.10
N TYR A 310 -6.22 21.05 18.37
CA TYR A 310 -6.30 19.65 18.85
C TYR A 310 -5.35 19.32 19.99
N GLY A 311 -4.42 20.20 20.34
CA GLY A 311 -3.45 19.96 21.42
C GLY A 311 -2.16 19.26 20.98
N VAL A 312 -1.90 19.22 19.67
CA VAL A 312 -0.64 18.71 19.11
C VAL A 312 0.46 19.78 19.17
N ALA A 313 1.70 19.32 19.25
CA ALA A 313 2.88 20.19 19.19
C ALA A 313 2.95 20.97 17.86
N ASP A 314 3.62 22.13 17.88
CA ASP A 314 3.78 23.01 16.71
C ASP A 314 2.45 23.34 16.01
N LYS A 315 1.53 23.87 16.77
CA LYS A 315 0.13 24.14 16.43
C LYS A 315 -0.16 24.55 14.99
N TYR A 316 0.71 25.38 14.37
CA TYR A 316 0.53 25.92 13.02
C TYR A 316 1.42 25.26 11.96
N PHE A 317 2.25 24.31 12.32
CA PHE A 317 3.22 23.68 11.44
C PHE A 317 2.61 23.22 10.11
N VAL A 318 1.57 22.39 10.16
CA VAL A 318 0.92 21.85 8.94
C VAL A 318 0.24 22.95 8.13
N LYS A 319 -0.36 23.95 8.79
CA LYS A 319 -0.95 25.10 8.11
C LYS A 319 0.13 25.88 7.31
N HIS A 320 1.28 26.12 7.90
CA HIS A 320 2.39 26.82 7.25
C HIS A 320 2.99 25.96 6.12
N TRP A 321 3.21 24.67 6.37
CA TRP A 321 3.67 23.75 5.33
C TRP A 321 2.78 23.77 4.09
N LEU A 322 1.47 23.59 4.26
CA LEU A 322 0.52 23.54 3.16
C LEU A 322 0.35 24.90 2.47
N ALA A 323 0.45 26.01 3.18
CA ALA A 323 0.48 27.34 2.58
C ALA A 323 1.75 27.56 1.72
N ASN A 324 2.91 27.09 2.19
CA ASN A 324 4.15 27.13 1.42
C ASN A 324 4.07 26.24 0.17
N LEU A 325 3.42 25.07 0.27
CA LEU A 325 3.19 24.20 -0.88
C LEU A 325 2.27 24.87 -1.91
N ASP A 326 1.17 25.47 -1.48
CA ASP A 326 0.24 26.19 -2.36
C ASP A 326 0.95 27.32 -3.11
N ALA A 327 1.76 28.11 -2.41
CA ALA A 327 2.56 29.18 -3.00
C ALA A 327 3.66 28.66 -3.97
N ALA A 328 4.16 27.44 -3.77
CA ALA A 328 5.21 26.84 -4.60
C ALA A 328 4.69 26.08 -5.83
N THR A 329 3.35 25.92 -5.97
CA THR A 329 2.71 25.12 -7.04
C THR A 329 1.63 25.92 -7.77
N ALA A 330 2.01 26.64 -8.82
CA ALA A 330 1.10 27.55 -9.53
C ALA A 330 -0.09 26.86 -10.23
N ASP A 331 0.05 25.58 -10.59
CA ASP A 331 -0.94 24.81 -11.34
C ASP A 331 -1.64 23.73 -10.48
N PHE A 332 -1.49 23.82 -9.16
CA PHE A 332 -2.09 22.91 -8.18
C PHE A 332 -2.63 23.69 -7.00
N THR A 333 -3.90 23.50 -6.70
CA THR A 333 -4.55 24.13 -5.53
C THR A 333 -4.49 23.18 -4.35
N VAL A 334 -3.90 23.62 -3.25
CA VAL A 334 -3.83 22.83 -2.02
C VAL A 334 -5.14 22.93 -1.26
N VAL A 335 -5.91 21.84 -1.24
CA VAL A 335 -7.13 21.73 -0.48
C VAL A 335 -6.83 21.12 0.88
N GLN A 336 -6.90 21.90 1.94
CA GLN A 336 -6.77 21.45 3.32
C GLN A 336 -8.14 21.23 3.95
N LYS A 337 -8.36 20.06 4.57
CA LYS A 337 -9.57 19.75 5.35
C LYS A 337 -9.20 19.34 6.79
N PRO A 338 -9.18 20.28 7.72
CA PRO A 338 -8.98 19.97 9.14
C PRO A 338 -10.15 19.18 9.71
N GLY A 339 -9.85 18.23 10.58
CA GLY A 339 -10.87 17.45 11.28
C GLY A 339 -10.25 16.34 12.10
N ASN A 340 -10.93 15.96 13.16
CA ASN A 340 -10.58 14.83 14.03
C ASN A 340 -11.70 13.79 14.01
N LYS A 341 -11.32 12.53 14.24
CA LYS A 341 -12.24 11.38 14.29
C LYS A 341 -11.76 10.40 15.37
N PRO A 342 -11.84 10.74 16.66
CA PRO A 342 -11.21 10.02 17.75
C PRO A 342 -11.65 8.56 17.88
N ASN A 343 -12.85 8.20 17.40
CA ASN A 343 -13.38 6.84 17.51
C ASN A 343 -13.40 6.08 16.18
N ASN A 344 -12.66 6.56 15.17
CA ASN A 344 -12.74 6.00 13.82
C ASN A 344 -11.53 5.17 13.38
N GLY A 345 -10.51 5.03 14.25
CA GLY A 345 -9.33 4.19 14.03
C GLY A 345 -8.50 4.56 12.80
N VAL A 346 -8.43 5.85 12.43
CA VAL A 346 -7.62 6.33 11.32
C VAL A 346 -6.18 6.64 11.78
N SER A 347 -5.19 6.38 10.92
CA SER A 347 -3.77 6.60 11.19
C SER A 347 -3.45 8.01 11.67
N LYS A 348 -4.01 9.01 11.02
CA LYS A 348 -3.85 10.43 11.39
C LYS A 348 -4.24 10.71 12.85
N GLN A 349 -5.36 10.16 13.30
CA GLN A 349 -5.83 10.31 14.67
C GLN A 349 -4.93 9.58 15.65
N TYR A 350 -4.48 8.37 15.30
CA TYR A 350 -3.57 7.57 16.12
C TYR A 350 -2.28 8.34 16.49
N PHE A 351 -1.64 8.98 15.50
CA PHE A 351 -0.43 9.76 15.77
C PHE A 351 -0.69 10.98 16.64
N ALA A 352 -1.79 11.68 16.42
CA ALA A 352 -2.16 12.83 17.24
C ALA A 352 -2.43 12.44 18.71
N ASP A 353 -3.16 11.35 18.93
CA ASP A 353 -3.56 10.89 20.26
C ASP A 353 -2.41 10.24 21.05
N ASN A 354 -1.55 9.46 20.38
CA ASN A 354 -0.50 8.70 21.07
C ASN A 354 0.84 9.44 21.17
N TYR A 355 1.10 10.41 20.28
CA TYR A 355 2.39 11.09 20.21
C TYR A 355 2.27 12.62 20.33
N ALA A 356 1.05 13.16 20.40
CA ALA A 356 0.77 14.61 20.45
C ALA A 356 1.42 15.38 19.28
N VAL A 357 1.46 14.80 18.09
CA VAL A 357 2.06 15.37 16.88
C VAL A 357 1.05 15.54 15.76
N HIS A 358 1.32 16.48 14.86
CA HIS A 358 0.58 16.54 13.61
C HIS A 358 0.77 15.27 12.80
N ALA A 359 -0.33 14.78 12.22
CA ALA A 359 -0.32 13.79 11.17
C ALA A 359 -1.27 14.21 10.05
N VAL A 360 -0.95 13.85 8.82
CA VAL A 360 -1.69 14.24 7.63
C VAL A 360 -2.00 13.02 6.79
N THR A 361 -3.27 12.87 6.38
CA THR A 361 -3.62 11.96 5.31
C THR A 361 -3.49 12.73 4.00
N TYR A 362 -2.52 12.34 3.18
CA TYR A 362 -2.21 12.96 1.89
C TYR A 362 -2.92 12.16 0.79
N GLU A 363 -4.01 12.72 0.29
CA GLU A 363 -4.85 12.09 -0.73
C GLU A 363 -4.55 12.69 -2.10
N MET A 364 -4.14 11.84 -3.05
CA MET A 364 -4.06 12.22 -4.46
C MET A 364 -5.32 11.80 -5.20
N GLY A 365 -5.76 12.64 -6.13
CA GLY A 365 -6.91 12.35 -6.98
C GLY A 365 -6.64 11.17 -7.92
N ASP A 366 -7.63 10.28 -8.09
CA ASP A 366 -7.49 9.07 -8.92
C ASP A 366 -7.04 9.37 -10.36
N GLU A 367 -7.53 10.48 -10.93
CA GLU A 367 -7.26 10.89 -12.31
C GLU A 367 -6.31 12.10 -12.39
N THR A 368 -5.65 12.48 -11.28
CA THR A 368 -4.64 13.54 -11.31
C THR A 368 -3.51 13.14 -12.25
N ASN A 369 -3.12 14.06 -13.13
CA ASN A 369 -2.06 13.83 -14.11
C ASN A 369 -0.77 13.37 -13.42
N ARG A 370 -0.10 12.33 -13.94
CA ARG A 370 1.03 11.65 -13.29
C ARG A 370 2.27 12.53 -13.15
N ASP A 371 2.53 13.39 -14.14
CA ASP A 371 3.61 14.38 -14.05
C ASP A 371 3.30 15.43 -12.98
N LYS A 372 2.02 15.81 -12.84
CA LYS A 372 1.57 16.72 -11.79
C LYS A 372 1.72 16.07 -10.40
N ILE A 373 1.36 14.79 -10.23
CA ILE A 373 1.58 14.05 -8.99
C ILE A 373 3.06 14.12 -8.58
N THR A 374 3.96 13.81 -9.52
CA THR A 374 5.41 13.86 -9.28
C THR A 374 5.88 15.26 -8.87
N LYS A 375 5.47 16.30 -9.60
CA LYS A 375 5.84 17.69 -9.30
C LYS A 375 5.34 18.14 -7.93
N VAL A 376 4.07 17.86 -7.62
CA VAL A 376 3.46 18.24 -6.34
C VAL A 376 4.14 17.51 -5.18
N ALA A 377 4.41 16.21 -5.32
CA ALA A 377 5.06 15.43 -4.28
C ALA A 377 6.51 15.90 -4.01
N LEU A 378 7.27 16.25 -5.05
CA LEU A 378 8.60 16.86 -4.90
C LEU A 378 8.52 18.21 -4.17
N LYS A 379 7.55 19.08 -4.53
CA LYS A 379 7.36 20.36 -3.84
C LYS A 379 6.83 20.19 -2.43
N ALA A 380 5.95 19.22 -2.18
CA ALA A 380 5.45 18.91 -0.84
C ALA A 380 6.59 18.48 0.10
N SER A 381 7.50 17.62 -0.35
CA SER A 381 8.66 17.22 0.44
C SER A 381 9.68 18.36 0.63
N GLU A 382 9.91 19.19 -0.39
CA GLU A 382 10.77 20.36 -0.31
C GLU A 382 10.25 21.37 0.74
N THR A 383 9.00 21.76 0.62
CA THR A 383 8.36 22.71 1.55
C THR A 383 8.17 22.14 2.95
N LEU A 384 7.98 20.81 3.09
CA LEU A 384 7.99 20.14 4.38
C LEU A 384 9.34 20.31 5.08
N MET A 385 10.45 20.01 4.38
CA MET A 385 11.80 20.15 4.91
C MET A 385 12.10 21.60 5.32
N GLN A 386 11.73 22.55 4.48
CA GLN A 386 11.91 23.99 4.77
C GLN A 386 11.13 24.39 6.04
N THR A 387 9.87 24.03 6.11
CA THR A 387 8.97 24.42 7.22
C THR A 387 9.39 23.76 8.54
N ILE A 388 9.74 22.47 8.54
CA ILE A 388 10.11 21.77 9.78
C ILE A 388 11.48 22.25 10.30
N LEU A 389 12.39 22.69 9.42
CA LEU A 389 13.68 23.24 9.80
C LEU A 389 13.57 24.65 10.34
N SER A 390 12.70 25.52 9.78
CA SER A 390 12.51 26.90 10.24
C SER A 390 11.83 26.95 11.62
N ASN A 391 10.89 26.07 11.92
CA ASN A 391 10.24 26.03 13.23
C ASN A 391 11.22 25.73 14.37
N THR A 392 12.26 24.92 14.11
CA THR A 392 13.29 24.61 15.13
C THR A 392 14.28 25.76 15.40
N GLU A 393 14.33 26.77 14.55
CA GLU A 393 15.16 27.95 14.75
C GLU A 393 14.47 28.99 15.65
N HIS A 394 13.12 29.07 15.60
CA HIS A 394 12.33 29.96 16.48
C HIS A 394 12.13 29.42 17.90
N ASP A 395 12.23 28.09 18.13
CA ASP A 395 12.14 27.48 19.48
C ASP A 395 13.44 27.69 20.30
N LYS A 396 14.47 28.36 19.75
CA LYS A 396 15.75 28.62 20.41
C LYS A 396 15.95 30.10 20.80
N GLU A 397 15.04 30.98 20.37
CA GLU A 397 14.98 32.38 20.80
C GLU A 397 13.92 32.57 21.92
#